data_8820ed72f202e7cb0e83119bbe9c880b
#
_entry.id   8820ed72f202e7cb0e83119bbe9c880b
#
_cell.length_a   1.000
_cell.length_b   1.000
_cell.length_c   1.000
_cell.angle_alpha   90.00
_cell.angle_beta   90.00
_cell.angle_gamma   90.00
#
_symmetry.space_group_name_H-M   'P 1'
#
loop_
_entity.id
_entity.type
_entity.pdbx_description
1 polymer ?
#
loop_
_entity_poly.entity_id
_entity_poly.type
_entity_poly.pdbx_seq_one_letter_code
_entity_poly.pdbx_strand_id
1 'polypeptide(L)'
;MNEWTAQKGQLLFVVFVGLSTVVGLSRLMDSRRPAIDAQIEEEQLYVNGQTVKRISLGFNGLAADWYWMRSLQYVGRKILNSPRDIQLDDLGPLKVKLLAPLLDTATTLDPEFMEPYEYAAVVLPGVNVEDAIRIARKGIAANPSSWRLYQHLGYIYWQHKDFKAASEAYGQGAALSGAPHWMEAMKAQMLVEGGSRSTARQIYQRMYQETDDPDVREMARKRLLQIQSFEDRDMIRRILGEYAGHEQRCASSWKDVSNALRRAGLSLDASGAPLDPTNAPYRMVKTGCDVDLDLRSEVPQK
;
A
#
# COMPACT_ATOMS: atom_id res chain seq x y z
N MET A 1 -0.26 28.13 -64.18
CA MET A 1 0.65 28.06 -63.02
C MET A 1 0.35 29.07 -61.91
N ASN A 2 -0.48 30.10 -62.16
CA ASN A 2 -0.75 31.20 -61.20
C ASN A 2 -1.94 30.96 -60.24
N GLU A 3 -2.93 30.14 -60.58
CA GLU A 3 -4.11 29.93 -59.70
C GLU A 3 -3.81 29.03 -58.49
N TRP A 4 -2.92 28.07 -58.66
CA TRP A 4 -2.55 27.12 -57.58
C TRP A 4 -1.70 27.80 -56.47
N THR A 5 -0.88 28.80 -56.81
CA THR A 5 -0.12 29.61 -55.87
C THR A 5 -0.98 30.60 -55.15
N ALA A 6 -2.02 31.17 -55.79
CA ALA A 6 -2.99 32.07 -55.19
C ALA A 6 -3.87 31.36 -54.16
N GLN A 7 -4.35 30.13 -54.44
CA GLN A 7 -5.13 29.35 -53.50
C GLN A 7 -4.32 28.95 -52.27
N LYS A 8 -3.05 28.56 -52.40
CA LYS A 8 -2.17 28.28 -51.25
C LYS A 8 -1.93 29.54 -50.42
N GLY A 9 -1.74 30.69 -51.05
CA GLY A 9 -1.61 31.95 -50.33
C GLY A 9 -2.85 32.33 -49.52
N GLN A 10 -4.05 32.16 -50.08
CA GLN A 10 -5.31 32.36 -49.38
C GLN A 10 -5.49 31.38 -48.19
N LEU A 11 -5.16 30.09 -48.38
CA LEU A 11 -5.25 29.11 -47.32
C LEU A 11 -4.31 29.42 -46.15
N LEU A 12 -3.05 29.78 -46.47
CA LEU A 12 -2.08 30.19 -45.42
C LEU A 12 -2.52 31.46 -44.67
N PHE A 13 -3.11 32.43 -45.39
CA PHE A 13 -3.66 33.63 -44.78
C PHE A 13 -4.82 33.33 -43.83
N VAL A 14 -5.76 32.45 -44.22
CA VAL A 14 -6.89 32.05 -43.37
C VAL A 14 -6.40 31.31 -42.14
N VAL A 15 -5.43 30.40 -42.28
CA VAL A 15 -4.82 29.68 -41.16
C VAL A 15 -4.11 30.65 -40.20
N PHE A 16 -3.34 31.58 -40.74
CA PHE A 16 -2.62 32.58 -39.96
C PHE A 16 -3.56 33.52 -39.18
N VAL A 17 -4.61 34.00 -39.85
CA VAL A 17 -5.65 34.85 -39.19
C VAL A 17 -6.39 34.05 -38.13
N GLY A 18 -6.76 32.77 -38.41
CA GLY A 18 -7.41 31.90 -37.47
C GLY A 18 -6.55 31.65 -36.23
N LEU A 19 -5.27 31.31 -36.38
CA LEU A 19 -4.33 31.13 -35.27
C LEU A 19 -4.13 32.41 -34.45
N SER A 20 -3.97 33.57 -35.13
CA SER A 20 -3.80 34.86 -34.47
C SER A 20 -5.05 35.26 -33.67
N THR A 21 -6.22 34.94 -34.20
CA THR A 21 -7.49 35.17 -33.50
C THR A 21 -7.61 34.28 -32.26
N VAL A 22 -7.27 32.99 -32.36
CA VAL A 22 -7.28 32.05 -31.22
C VAL A 22 -6.32 32.51 -30.13
N VAL A 23 -5.08 32.88 -30.51
CA VAL A 23 -4.08 33.39 -29.55
C VAL A 23 -4.53 34.68 -28.90
N GLY A 24 -5.11 35.63 -29.69
CA GLY A 24 -5.63 36.87 -29.19
C GLY A 24 -6.80 36.67 -28.21
N LEU A 25 -7.75 35.81 -28.57
CA LEU A 25 -8.86 35.46 -27.69
C LEU A 25 -8.38 34.77 -26.41
N SER A 26 -7.44 33.83 -26.53
CA SER A 26 -6.86 33.14 -25.37
C SER A 26 -6.22 34.11 -24.38
N ARG A 27 -5.38 35.03 -24.88
CA ARG A 27 -4.77 36.07 -24.04
C ARG A 27 -5.81 37.05 -23.43
N LEU A 28 -6.85 37.41 -24.18
CA LEU A 28 -7.93 38.23 -23.66
C LEU A 28 -8.73 37.53 -22.56
N MET A 29 -9.00 36.22 -22.74
CA MET A 29 -9.66 35.41 -21.72
C MET A 29 -8.77 35.24 -20.48
N ASP A 30 -7.49 34.97 -20.63
CA ASP A 30 -6.54 34.86 -19.53
C ASP A 30 -6.40 36.16 -18.72
N SER A 31 -6.39 37.33 -19.41
CA SER A 31 -6.32 38.64 -18.74
C SER A 31 -7.60 39.02 -17.99
N ARG A 32 -8.74 38.40 -18.34
CA ARG A 32 -10.05 38.64 -17.70
C ARG A 32 -10.44 37.51 -16.71
N ARG A 33 -9.63 36.48 -16.58
CA ARG A 33 -9.90 35.46 -15.57
C ARG A 33 -9.74 36.09 -14.18
N PRO A 34 -10.81 36.16 -13.36
CA PRO A 34 -10.64 36.50 -11.95
C PRO A 34 -9.71 35.46 -11.32
N ALA A 35 -8.90 35.88 -10.35
CA ALA A 35 -8.19 34.94 -9.50
C ALA A 35 -9.23 33.99 -8.92
N ILE A 36 -9.21 32.73 -9.37
CA ILE A 36 -10.19 31.71 -8.92
C ILE A 36 -9.94 31.52 -7.44
N ASP A 37 -10.92 31.88 -6.61
CA ASP A 37 -10.90 31.59 -5.21
C ASP A 37 -10.77 30.06 -5.06
N ALA A 38 -9.75 29.60 -4.32
CA ALA A 38 -9.47 28.19 -4.14
C ALA A 38 -10.68 27.41 -3.60
N GLN A 39 -11.59 28.08 -2.89
CA GLN A 39 -12.85 27.48 -2.42
C GLN A 39 -13.84 27.26 -3.57
N ILE A 40 -13.92 28.16 -4.55
CA ILE A 40 -14.80 28.00 -5.72
C ILE A 40 -14.31 26.88 -6.63
N GLU A 41 -13.00 26.69 -6.73
CA GLU A 41 -12.42 25.59 -7.52
C GLU A 41 -12.79 24.20 -6.95
N GLU A 42 -12.98 24.09 -5.64
CA GLU A 42 -13.39 22.85 -4.98
C GLU A 42 -14.89 22.53 -5.14
N GLU A 43 -15.74 23.53 -5.35
CA GLU A 43 -17.20 23.34 -5.37
C GLU A 43 -17.81 23.27 -6.77
N GLN A 44 -17.19 23.86 -7.80
CA GLN A 44 -17.88 24.12 -9.06
C GLN A 44 -17.54 23.21 -10.24
N LEU A 45 -16.61 22.26 -10.15
CA LEU A 45 -16.11 21.51 -11.32
C LEU A 45 -16.23 19.99 -11.26
N TYR A 46 -17.07 19.46 -10.37
CA TYR A 46 -17.30 18.03 -10.35
C TYR A 46 -18.55 17.67 -11.16
N VAL A 47 -18.33 17.07 -12.32
CA VAL A 47 -19.37 16.39 -13.10
C VAL A 47 -19.19 14.89 -12.88
N ASN A 48 -20.27 14.22 -12.48
CA ASN A 48 -20.28 12.78 -12.26
C ASN A 48 -19.81 12.04 -13.53
N GLY A 49 -18.95 11.04 -13.37
CA GLY A 49 -18.34 10.27 -14.46
C GLY A 49 -19.35 9.66 -15.42
N GLN A 50 -20.51 9.21 -14.92
CA GLN A 50 -21.61 8.69 -15.79
C GLN A 50 -22.19 9.78 -16.69
N THR A 51 -22.30 11.00 -16.20
CA THR A 51 -22.76 12.14 -17.01
C THR A 51 -21.74 12.48 -18.07
N VAL A 52 -20.45 12.56 -17.68
CA VAL A 52 -19.35 12.80 -18.64
C VAL A 52 -19.33 11.71 -19.72
N LYS A 53 -19.49 10.45 -19.34
CA LYS A 53 -19.53 9.31 -20.29
C LYS A 53 -20.63 9.45 -21.34
N ARG A 54 -21.77 10.04 -20.96
CA ARG A 54 -22.91 10.27 -21.91
C ARG A 54 -22.64 11.40 -22.89
N ILE A 55 -21.91 12.44 -22.45
CA ILE A 55 -21.66 13.64 -23.29
C ILE A 55 -20.34 13.58 -24.05
N SER A 56 -19.46 12.61 -23.73
CA SER A 56 -18.15 12.46 -24.38
C SER A 56 -18.23 11.92 -25.84
N LEU A 57 -19.43 11.57 -26.32
CA LEU A 57 -19.68 11.16 -27.71
C LEU A 57 -18.71 10.09 -28.23
N GLY A 58 -18.27 9.16 -27.38
CA GLY A 58 -17.32 8.11 -27.73
C GLY A 58 -15.85 8.45 -27.44
N PHE A 59 -15.52 9.69 -27.09
CA PHE A 59 -14.16 10.10 -26.71
C PHE A 59 -13.85 9.84 -25.22
N ASN A 60 -14.34 8.72 -24.68
CA ASN A 60 -14.20 8.41 -23.25
C ASN A 60 -12.74 8.33 -22.81
N GLY A 61 -11.83 7.72 -23.60
CA GLY A 61 -10.41 7.63 -23.28
C GLY A 61 -9.75 9.00 -23.15
N LEU A 62 -9.99 9.91 -24.14
CA LEU A 62 -9.47 11.28 -24.06
C LEU A 62 -10.02 12.05 -22.85
N ALA A 63 -11.29 11.85 -22.53
CA ALA A 63 -11.87 12.45 -21.34
C ALA A 63 -11.29 11.83 -20.04
N ALA A 64 -11.00 10.52 -20.02
CA ALA A 64 -10.33 9.86 -18.90
C ALA A 64 -8.93 10.44 -18.66
N ASP A 65 -8.13 10.59 -19.73
CA ASP A 65 -6.81 11.23 -19.68
C ASP A 65 -6.89 12.64 -19.12
N TRP A 66 -7.88 13.42 -19.55
CA TRP A 66 -8.07 14.78 -19.05
C TRP A 66 -8.38 14.80 -17.55
N TYR A 67 -9.28 13.94 -17.06
CA TYR A 67 -9.58 13.85 -15.62
C TYR A 67 -8.39 13.35 -14.82
N TRP A 68 -7.62 12.39 -15.36
CA TRP A 68 -6.37 11.93 -14.79
C TRP A 68 -5.34 13.05 -14.64
N MET A 69 -5.04 13.76 -15.72
CA MET A 69 -4.11 14.90 -15.70
C MET A 69 -4.57 15.99 -14.73
N ARG A 70 -5.87 16.23 -14.67
CA ARG A 70 -6.44 17.21 -13.73
C ARG A 70 -6.29 16.77 -12.27
N SER A 71 -6.39 15.47 -11.97
CA SER A 71 -6.17 14.96 -10.62
C SER A 71 -4.72 15.20 -10.17
N LEU A 72 -3.75 14.95 -11.04
CA LEU A 72 -2.32 15.22 -10.77
C LEU A 72 -2.04 16.70 -10.56
N GLN A 73 -2.57 17.55 -11.45
CA GLN A 73 -2.42 19.01 -11.35
C GLN A 73 -3.08 19.57 -10.09
N TYR A 74 -4.22 19.01 -9.68
CA TYR A 74 -4.92 19.42 -8.47
C TYR A 74 -4.07 19.16 -7.23
N VAL A 75 -3.54 17.95 -7.07
CA VAL A 75 -2.64 17.61 -5.95
C VAL A 75 -1.35 18.41 -6.02
N GLY A 76 -0.72 18.52 -7.20
CA GLY A 76 0.51 19.27 -7.38
C GLY A 76 0.37 20.73 -6.97
N ARG A 77 -0.73 21.39 -7.34
CA ARG A 77 -1.00 22.79 -6.93
C ARG A 77 -1.20 22.91 -5.41
N LYS A 78 -1.90 21.96 -4.78
CA LYS A 78 -2.08 21.95 -3.33
C LYS A 78 -0.75 21.79 -2.59
N ILE A 79 0.15 20.94 -3.08
CA ILE A 79 1.51 20.77 -2.53
C ILE A 79 2.31 22.07 -2.69
N LEU A 80 2.37 22.64 -3.90
CA LEU A 80 3.16 23.85 -4.20
C LEU A 80 2.68 25.08 -3.41
N ASN A 81 1.39 25.17 -3.14
CA ASN A 81 0.79 26.29 -2.38
C ASN A 81 0.75 26.02 -0.86
N SER A 82 1.23 24.88 -0.41
CA SER A 82 1.26 24.58 1.03
C SER A 82 2.43 25.30 1.70
N PRO A 83 2.20 26.00 2.83
CA PRO A 83 3.25 26.65 3.61
C PRO A 83 4.08 25.65 4.44
N ARG A 84 3.77 24.36 4.41
CA ARG A 84 4.41 23.29 5.21
C ARG A 84 5.13 22.30 4.32
N ASP A 85 6.22 21.75 4.84
CA ASP A 85 6.83 20.54 4.28
C ASP A 85 5.82 19.39 4.38
N ILE A 86 5.39 18.86 3.23
CA ILE A 86 4.35 17.84 3.14
C ILE A 86 5.01 16.49 2.95
N GLN A 87 4.67 15.55 3.83
CA GLN A 87 5.04 14.16 3.67
C GLN A 87 3.99 13.48 2.77
N LEU A 88 4.45 12.70 1.78
CA LEU A 88 3.56 12.03 0.81
C LEU A 88 2.66 10.96 1.43
N ASP A 89 3.00 10.50 2.62
CA ASP A 89 2.24 9.54 3.42
C ASP A 89 1.17 10.18 4.31
N ASP A 90 1.18 11.52 4.44
CA ASP A 90 0.14 12.28 5.14
C ASP A 90 -0.29 13.51 4.33
N LEU A 91 -1.21 13.31 3.40
CA LEU A 91 -1.83 14.36 2.59
C LEU A 91 -3.10 14.94 3.20
N GLY A 92 -3.53 14.46 4.36
CA GLY A 92 -4.70 14.93 5.08
C GLY A 92 -4.73 16.46 5.27
N PRO A 93 -3.60 17.10 5.65
CA PRO A 93 -3.54 18.57 5.80
C PRO A 93 -3.83 19.36 4.51
N LEU A 94 -3.63 18.77 3.33
CA LEU A 94 -3.90 19.43 2.03
C LEU A 94 -5.38 19.54 1.70
N LYS A 95 -6.25 18.78 2.38
CA LYS A 95 -7.71 18.79 2.16
C LYS A 95 -8.09 18.60 0.68
N VAL A 96 -7.51 17.60 0.02
CA VAL A 96 -7.69 17.34 -1.42
C VAL A 96 -9.04 16.64 -1.71
N LYS A 97 -10.15 17.29 -1.41
CA LYS A 97 -11.52 16.75 -1.49
C LYS A 97 -11.91 16.26 -2.88
N LEU A 98 -11.41 16.89 -3.94
CA LEU A 98 -11.74 16.53 -5.33
C LEU A 98 -10.92 15.38 -5.87
N LEU A 99 -9.88 14.91 -5.17
CA LEU A 99 -9.01 13.86 -5.68
C LEU A 99 -9.77 12.56 -5.96
N ALA A 100 -10.49 12.04 -4.97
CA ALA A 100 -11.25 10.80 -5.14
C ALA A 100 -12.34 10.93 -6.23
N PRO A 101 -13.16 12.01 -6.29
CA PRO A 101 -14.07 12.25 -7.40
C PRO A 101 -13.43 12.29 -8.78
N LEU A 102 -12.27 12.97 -8.94
CA LEU A 102 -11.58 13.05 -10.22
C LEU A 102 -11.08 11.67 -10.69
N LEU A 103 -10.46 10.91 -9.79
CA LEU A 103 -9.98 9.55 -10.06
C LEU A 103 -11.14 8.59 -10.35
N ASP A 104 -12.24 8.71 -9.60
CA ASP A 104 -13.46 7.93 -9.86
C ASP A 104 -14.06 8.22 -11.23
N THR A 105 -14.02 9.48 -11.67
CA THR A 105 -14.48 9.87 -13.00
C THR A 105 -13.56 9.31 -14.08
N ALA A 106 -12.25 9.44 -13.96
CA ALA A 106 -11.29 8.88 -14.91
C ALA A 106 -11.51 7.37 -15.10
N THR A 107 -11.61 6.62 -13.99
CA THR A 107 -11.85 5.16 -14.00
C THR A 107 -13.28 4.75 -14.39
N THR A 108 -14.24 5.66 -14.41
CA THR A 108 -15.59 5.42 -14.94
C THR A 108 -15.61 5.57 -16.45
N LEU A 109 -14.84 6.51 -16.97
CA LEU A 109 -14.71 6.77 -18.39
C LEU A 109 -13.91 5.68 -19.10
N ASP A 110 -12.80 5.28 -18.49
CA ASP A 110 -11.96 4.17 -18.95
C ASP A 110 -11.67 3.21 -17.78
N PRO A 111 -12.44 2.12 -17.65
CA PRO A 111 -12.24 1.14 -16.59
C PRO A 111 -10.94 0.34 -16.67
N GLU A 112 -10.27 0.29 -17.84
CA GLU A 112 -9.01 -0.42 -18.04
C GLU A 112 -7.78 0.47 -17.83
N PHE A 113 -7.98 1.76 -17.61
CA PHE A 113 -6.92 2.74 -17.33
C PHE A 113 -6.33 2.52 -15.92
N MET A 114 -5.18 1.86 -15.83
CA MET A 114 -4.62 1.36 -14.57
C MET A 114 -4.03 2.46 -13.69
N GLU A 115 -3.39 3.46 -14.26
CA GLU A 115 -2.66 4.51 -13.56
C GLU A 115 -3.49 5.28 -12.53
N PRO A 116 -4.75 5.67 -12.80
CA PRO A 116 -5.61 6.29 -11.79
C PRO A 116 -5.90 5.39 -10.58
N TYR A 117 -6.01 4.06 -10.79
CA TYR A 117 -6.20 3.12 -9.68
C TYR A 117 -4.94 2.99 -8.83
N GLU A 118 -3.77 2.86 -9.46
CA GLU A 118 -2.48 2.75 -8.80
C GLU A 118 -2.17 4.02 -7.98
N TYR A 119 -2.41 5.18 -8.58
CA TYR A 119 -2.25 6.45 -7.89
C TYR A 119 -3.22 6.62 -6.71
N ALA A 120 -4.49 6.24 -6.91
CA ALA A 120 -5.49 6.24 -5.86
C ALA A 120 -5.05 5.38 -4.66
N ALA A 121 -4.51 4.19 -4.93
CA ALA A 121 -4.06 3.27 -3.90
C ALA A 121 -2.88 3.79 -3.07
N VAL A 122 -2.03 4.64 -3.65
CA VAL A 122 -0.86 5.22 -2.96
C VAL A 122 -1.22 6.50 -2.22
N VAL A 123 -2.03 7.36 -2.84
CA VAL A 123 -2.25 8.73 -2.36
C VAL A 123 -3.49 8.87 -1.48
N LEU A 124 -4.59 8.19 -1.84
CA LEU A 124 -5.85 8.34 -1.10
C LEU A 124 -5.83 7.79 0.33
N PRO A 125 -5.07 6.73 0.70
CA PRO A 125 -5.04 6.28 2.09
C PRO A 125 -4.62 7.37 3.09
N GLY A 126 -3.74 8.29 2.68
CA GLY A 126 -3.35 9.48 3.46
C GLY A 126 -4.41 10.60 3.50
N VAL A 127 -5.51 10.46 2.75
CA VAL A 127 -6.61 11.45 2.66
C VAL A 127 -7.91 10.87 3.20
N ASN A 128 -8.34 9.75 2.63
CA ASN A 128 -9.56 9.02 2.98
C ASN A 128 -9.43 7.55 2.57
N VAL A 129 -9.36 6.67 3.54
CA VAL A 129 -9.12 5.24 3.32
C VAL A 129 -10.31 4.53 2.67
N GLU A 130 -11.53 4.96 2.98
CA GLU A 130 -12.75 4.37 2.42
C GLU A 130 -12.82 4.63 0.91
N ASP A 131 -12.43 5.82 0.47
CA ASP A 131 -12.34 6.16 -0.96
C ASP A 131 -11.24 5.36 -1.65
N ALA A 132 -10.09 5.16 -1.01
CA ALA A 132 -9.01 4.33 -1.54
C ALA A 132 -9.49 2.88 -1.77
N ILE A 133 -10.13 2.28 -0.76
CA ILE A 133 -10.68 0.92 -0.84
C ILE A 133 -11.77 0.84 -1.92
N ARG A 134 -12.67 1.82 -2.00
CA ARG A 134 -13.74 1.87 -2.99
C ARG A 134 -13.19 1.89 -4.41
N ILE A 135 -12.21 2.75 -4.69
CA ILE A 135 -11.59 2.85 -6.02
C ILE A 135 -10.78 1.59 -6.35
N ALA A 136 -10.03 1.02 -5.41
CA ALA A 136 -9.32 -0.23 -5.61
C ALA A 136 -10.27 -1.39 -5.93
N ARG A 137 -11.37 -1.52 -5.20
CA ARG A 137 -12.40 -2.55 -5.48
C ARG A 137 -13.09 -2.33 -6.82
N LYS A 138 -13.34 -1.08 -7.21
CA LYS A 138 -13.86 -0.75 -8.55
C LYS A 138 -12.90 -1.21 -9.64
N GLY A 139 -11.59 -0.99 -9.45
CA GLY A 139 -10.55 -1.47 -10.35
C GLY A 139 -10.55 -2.99 -10.47
N ILE A 140 -10.62 -3.72 -9.35
CA ILE A 140 -10.72 -5.18 -9.31
C ILE A 140 -11.95 -5.68 -10.07
N ALA A 141 -13.10 -5.03 -9.87
CA ALA A 141 -14.33 -5.42 -10.56
C ALA A 141 -14.25 -5.25 -12.07
N ALA A 142 -13.53 -4.22 -12.54
CA ALA A 142 -13.30 -3.95 -13.97
C ALA A 142 -12.18 -4.83 -14.56
N ASN A 143 -11.15 -5.16 -13.77
CA ASN A 143 -9.94 -5.87 -14.19
C ASN A 143 -9.64 -7.05 -13.24
N PRO A 144 -10.50 -8.09 -13.18
CA PRO A 144 -10.40 -9.14 -12.16
C PRO A 144 -9.16 -10.03 -12.28
N SER A 145 -8.48 -10.03 -13.42
CA SER A 145 -7.23 -10.77 -13.66
C SER A 145 -5.97 -9.99 -13.30
N SER A 146 -6.09 -8.72 -12.89
CA SER A 146 -4.94 -7.89 -12.53
C SER A 146 -4.52 -8.09 -11.07
N TRP A 147 -3.50 -8.93 -10.83
CA TRP A 147 -2.95 -9.14 -9.48
C TRP A 147 -2.46 -7.85 -8.81
N ARG A 148 -2.04 -6.83 -9.59
CA ARG A 148 -1.59 -5.53 -9.07
C ARG A 148 -2.67 -4.80 -8.28
N LEU A 149 -3.92 -4.87 -8.72
CA LEU A 149 -5.02 -4.22 -8.00
C LEU A 149 -5.29 -4.87 -6.64
N TYR A 150 -5.15 -6.20 -6.56
CA TYR A 150 -5.22 -6.92 -5.27
C TYR A 150 -4.03 -6.59 -4.36
N GLN A 151 -2.83 -6.44 -4.94
CA GLN A 151 -1.67 -5.93 -4.20
C GLN A 151 -1.96 -4.56 -3.57
N HIS A 152 -2.48 -3.63 -4.35
CA HIS A 152 -2.82 -2.29 -3.87
C HIS A 152 -3.88 -2.33 -2.77
N LEU A 153 -4.93 -3.13 -2.95
CA LEU A 153 -5.96 -3.31 -1.93
C LEU A 153 -5.36 -3.91 -0.64
N GLY A 154 -4.51 -4.92 -0.77
CA GLY A 154 -3.79 -5.52 0.36
C GLY A 154 -2.90 -4.52 1.10
N TYR A 155 -2.20 -3.67 0.34
CA TYR A 155 -1.36 -2.60 0.90
C TYR A 155 -2.17 -1.57 1.69
N ILE A 156 -3.31 -1.12 1.18
CA ILE A 156 -4.21 -0.20 1.87
C ILE A 156 -4.66 -0.79 3.21
N TYR A 157 -5.13 -2.03 3.21
CA TYR A 157 -5.55 -2.71 4.44
C TYR A 157 -4.40 -2.89 5.43
N TRP A 158 -3.19 -3.24 4.94
CA TRP A 158 -2.00 -3.37 5.78
C TRP A 158 -1.64 -2.08 6.49
N GLN A 159 -1.59 -0.95 5.78
CA GLN A 159 -1.33 0.36 6.37
C GLN A 159 -2.32 0.71 7.49
N HIS A 160 -3.58 0.30 7.35
CA HIS A 160 -4.62 0.50 8.35
C HIS A 160 -4.74 -0.64 9.37
N LYS A 161 -3.77 -1.56 9.39
CA LYS A 161 -3.68 -2.68 10.35
C LYS A 161 -4.86 -3.65 10.28
N ASP A 162 -5.64 -3.65 9.20
CA ASP A 162 -6.61 -4.70 8.91
C ASP A 162 -5.89 -5.89 8.25
N PHE A 163 -5.13 -6.61 9.07
CA PHE A 163 -4.29 -7.71 8.61
C PHE A 163 -5.10 -8.87 8.00
N LYS A 164 -6.34 -9.06 8.46
CA LYS A 164 -7.22 -10.08 7.90
C LYS A 164 -7.60 -9.72 6.46
N ALA A 165 -8.16 -8.54 6.24
CA ALA A 165 -8.53 -8.09 4.90
C ALA A 165 -7.31 -7.96 3.97
N ALA A 166 -6.15 -7.54 4.50
CA ALA A 166 -4.89 -7.50 3.75
C ALA A 166 -4.47 -8.91 3.30
N SER A 167 -4.50 -9.91 4.20
CA SER A 167 -4.19 -11.30 3.89
C SER A 167 -5.13 -11.88 2.82
N GLU A 168 -6.42 -11.58 2.91
CA GLU A 168 -7.41 -12.01 1.93
C GLU A 168 -7.14 -11.41 0.54
N ALA A 169 -6.85 -10.11 0.48
CA ALA A 169 -6.54 -9.41 -0.78
C ALA A 169 -5.25 -9.95 -1.42
N TYR A 170 -4.15 -10.04 -0.67
CA TYR A 170 -2.91 -10.63 -1.18
C TYR A 170 -3.10 -12.08 -1.64
N GLY A 171 -3.92 -12.87 -0.91
CA GLY A 171 -4.22 -14.26 -1.26
C GLY A 171 -5.01 -14.40 -2.56
N GLN A 172 -5.98 -13.52 -2.79
CA GLN A 172 -6.73 -13.49 -4.04
C GLN A 172 -5.82 -13.11 -5.22
N GLY A 173 -4.99 -12.09 -5.05
CA GLY A 173 -4.03 -11.68 -6.06
C GLY A 173 -2.97 -12.75 -6.35
N ALA A 174 -2.46 -13.45 -5.33
CA ALA A 174 -1.49 -14.53 -5.48
C ALA A 174 -2.02 -15.73 -6.28
N ALA A 175 -3.33 -15.95 -6.28
CA ALA A 175 -3.96 -17.04 -7.04
C ALA A 175 -4.10 -16.73 -8.54
N LEU A 176 -3.82 -15.51 -8.97
CA LEU A 176 -3.95 -15.09 -10.38
C LEU A 176 -2.71 -15.46 -11.20
N SER A 177 -2.93 -15.74 -12.49
CA SER A 177 -1.84 -16.02 -13.41
C SER A 177 -0.88 -14.83 -13.51
N GLY A 178 0.42 -15.11 -13.48
CA GLY A 178 1.47 -14.08 -13.56
C GLY A 178 1.68 -13.30 -12.26
N ALA A 179 0.99 -13.66 -11.18
CA ALA A 179 1.27 -13.09 -9.87
C ALA A 179 2.66 -13.53 -9.38
N PRO A 180 3.48 -12.62 -8.86
CA PRO A 180 4.79 -12.96 -8.34
C PRO A 180 4.68 -13.69 -7.00
N HIS A 181 5.63 -14.59 -6.71
CA HIS A 181 5.66 -15.40 -5.48
C HIS A 181 5.63 -14.59 -4.18
N TRP A 182 6.14 -13.35 -4.20
CA TRP A 182 6.11 -12.49 -3.02
C TRP A 182 4.67 -12.11 -2.58
N MET A 183 3.67 -12.19 -3.45
CA MET A 183 2.26 -11.98 -3.07
C MET A 183 1.80 -13.02 -2.02
N GLU A 184 2.19 -14.27 -2.19
CA GLU A 184 1.90 -15.31 -1.19
C GLU A 184 2.68 -15.10 0.11
N ALA A 185 3.92 -14.63 0.00
CA ALA A 185 4.72 -14.24 1.17
C ALA A 185 4.07 -13.08 1.94
N MET A 186 3.53 -12.08 1.25
CA MET A 186 2.78 -10.98 1.88
C MET A 186 1.51 -11.47 2.56
N LYS A 187 0.74 -12.37 1.94
CA LYS A 187 -0.39 -13.03 2.61
C LYS A 187 0.04 -13.67 3.93
N ALA A 188 1.12 -14.45 3.91
CA ALA A 188 1.63 -15.11 5.11
C ALA A 188 2.12 -14.10 6.16
N GLN A 189 2.79 -13.03 5.73
CA GLN A 189 3.21 -11.95 6.62
C GLN A 189 2.00 -11.30 7.32
N MET A 190 0.93 -11.01 6.60
CA MET A 190 -0.30 -10.43 7.18
C MET A 190 -0.96 -11.38 8.18
N LEU A 191 -0.90 -12.68 7.94
CA LEU A 191 -1.37 -13.69 8.91
C LEU A 191 -0.52 -13.71 10.20
N VAL A 192 0.79 -13.50 10.10
CA VAL A 192 1.66 -13.36 11.30
C VAL A 192 1.28 -12.11 12.08
N GLU A 193 1.17 -10.97 11.41
CA GLU A 193 0.80 -9.69 12.02
C GLU A 193 -0.60 -9.76 12.67
N GLY A 194 -1.53 -10.46 12.04
CA GLY A 194 -2.89 -10.72 12.54
C GLY A 194 -2.98 -11.84 13.59
N GLY A 195 -1.87 -12.43 14.03
CA GLY A 195 -1.83 -13.47 15.05
C GLY A 195 -2.12 -14.89 14.55
N SER A 196 -2.34 -15.12 13.26
CA SER A 196 -2.61 -16.44 12.66
C SER A 196 -1.31 -17.18 12.29
N ARG A 197 -0.38 -17.30 13.23
CA ARG A 197 0.97 -17.83 13.00
C ARG A 197 1.00 -19.26 12.49
N SER A 198 0.06 -20.12 12.93
CA SER A 198 -0.03 -21.51 12.47
C SER A 198 -0.29 -21.62 10.97
N THR A 199 -1.24 -20.83 10.44
CA THR A 199 -1.53 -20.77 9.00
C THR A 199 -0.36 -20.19 8.22
N ALA A 200 0.26 -19.12 8.72
CA ALA A 200 1.44 -18.52 8.10
C ALA A 200 2.60 -19.54 8.03
N ARG A 201 2.82 -20.32 9.10
CA ARG A 201 3.83 -21.38 9.12
C ARG A 201 3.61 -22.40 8.00
N GLN A 202 2.37 -22.87 7.81
CA GLN A 202 2.04 -23.83 6.74
C GLN A 202 2.36 -23.24 5.35
N ILE A 203 2.05 -21.97 5.10
CA ILE A 203 2.36 -21.32 3.84
C ILE A 203 3.89 -21.25 3.62
N TYR A 204 4.66 -20.78 4.61
CA TYR A 204 6.12 -20.71 4.48
C TYR A 204 6.79 -22.07 4.41
N GLN A 205 6.24 -23.11 5.09
CA GLN A 205 6.73 -24.50 4.94
C GLN A 205 6.53 -25.00 3.52
N ARG A 206 5.35 -24.77 2.93
CA ARG A 206 5.09 -25.12 1.53
C ARG A 206 6.02 -24.36 0.59
N MET A 207 6.16 -23.05 0.73
CA MET A 207 7.08 -22.25 -0.08
C MET A 207 8.51 -22.77 0.00
N TYR A 208 8.99 -23.11 1.20
CA TYR A 208 10.33 -23.69 1.41
C TYR A 208 10.53 -25.02 0.70
N GLN A 209 9.49 -25.86 0.67
CA GLN A 209 9.56 -27.22 0.12
C GLN A 209 9.37 -27.24 -1.40
N GLU A 210 8.51 -26.40 -1.95
CA GLU A 210 8.06 -26.47 -3.34
C GLU A 210 8.81 -25.52 -4.29
N THR A 211 9.52 -24.51 -3.77
CA THR A 211 10.22 -23.53 -4.62
C THR A 211 11.56 -24.06 -5.14
N ASP A 212 11.82 -23.81 -6.42
CA ASP A 212 13.16 -23.98 -7.01
C ASP A 212 14.03 -22.72 -6.87
N ASP A 213 13.44 -21.57 -6.54
CA ASP A 213 14.13 -20.29 -6.38
C ASP A 213 14.86 -20.27 -5.01
N PRO A 214 16.20 -20.15 -4.98
CA PRO A 214 16.99 -20.14 -3.75
C PRO A 214 16.68 -18.93 -2.86
N ASP A 215 16.33 -17.77 -3.44
CA ASP A 215 16.03 -16.55 -2.68
C ASP A 215 14.68 -16.69 -1.98
N VAL A 216 13.68 -17.25 -2.65
CA VAL A 216 12.36 -17.55 -2.07
C VAL A 216 12.51 -18.59 -0.95
N ARG A 217 13.33 -19.63 -1.16
CA ARG A 217 13.60 -20.66 -0.14
C ARG A 217 14.25 -20.07 1.10
N GLU A 218 15.26 -19.23 0.92
CA GLU A 218 15.96 -18.59 2.04
C GLU A 218 15.05 -17.60 2.78
N MET A 219 14.23 -16.83 2.05
CA MET A 219 13.22 -15.97 2.65
C MET A 219 12.22 -16.79 3.49
N ALA A 220 11.68 -17.89 2.95
CA ALA A 220 10.76 -18.75 3.67
C ALA A 220 11.40 -19.34 4.93
N ARG A 221 12.67 -19.82 4.85
CA ARG A 221 13.45 -20.29 5.99
C ARG A 221 13.54 -19.23 7.10
N LYS A 222 13.91 -18.02 6.73
CA LYS A 222 14.03 -16.89 7.68
C LYS A 222 12.71 -16.58 8.37
N ARG A 223 11.60 -16.61 7.65
CA ARG A 223 10.26 -16.39 8.21
C ARG A 223 9.82 -17.51 9.15
N LEU A 224 10.17 -18.76 8.86
CA LEU A 224 9.92 -19.89 9.76
C LEU A 224 10.68 -19.75 11.08
N LEU A 225 11.95 -19.37 11.04
CA LEU A 225 12.75 -19.07 12.25
C LEU A 225 12.12 -17.93 13.07
N GLN A 226 11.65 -16.90 12.40
CA GLN A 226 10.98 -15.77 13.06
C GLN A 226 9.69 -16.17 13.76
N ILE A 227 8.84 -16.98 13.09
CA ILE A 227 7.59 -17.49 13.68
C ILE A 227 7.90 -18.35 14.90
N GLN A 228 8.88 -19.27 14.80
CA GLN A 228 9.29 -20.11 15.91
C GLN A 228 9.75 -19.27 17.10
N SER A 229 10.59 -18.28 16.86
CA SER A 229 11.06 -17.38 17.91
C SER A 229 9.92 -16.57 18.58
N PHE A 230 8.88 -16.18 17.83
CA PHE A 230 7.72 -15.55 18.43
C PHE A 230 6.99 -16.49 19.39
N GLU A 231 6.78 -17.74 19.00
CA GLU A 231 6.11 -18.76 19.81
C GLU A 231 6.92 -19.10 21.06
N ASP A 232 8.23 -19.27 20.91
CA ASP A 232 9.13 -19.52 22.03
C ASP A 232 9.08 -18.37 23.04
N ARG A 233 9.18 -17.14 22.59
CA ARG A 233 9.12 -15.96 23.46
C ARG A 233 7.77 -15.80 24.15
N ASP A 234 6.65 -16.10 23.48
CA ASP A 234 5.33 -16.07 24.10
C ASP A 234 5.20 -17.15 25.18
N MET A 235 5.76 -18.34 24.93
CA MET A 235 5.82 -19.43 25.92
C MET A 235 6.70 -19.03 27.13
N ILE A 236 7.88 -18.48 26.89
CA ILE A 236 8.79 -18.01 27.94
C ILE A 236 8.13 -16.92 28.78
N ARG A 237 7.47 -15.93 28.14
CA ARG A 237 6.73 -14.87 28.85
C ARG A 237 5.67 -15.44 29.78
N ARG A 238 4.94 -16.47 29.33
CA ARG A 238 3.93 -17.13 30.15
C ARG A 238 4.56 -17.75 31.38
N ILE A 239 5.65 -18.51 31.22
CA ILE A 239 6.39 -19.15 32.31
C ILE A 239 6.95 -18.13 33.30
N LEU A 240 7.53 -17.03 32.80
CA LEU A 240 8.02 -15.93 33.65
C LEU A 240 6.89 -15.25 34.41
N GLY A 241 5.72 -15.06 33.77
CA GLY A 241 4.52 -14.49 34.41
C GLY A 241 3.94 -15.40 35.49
N GLU A 242 3.87 -16.70 35.27
CA GLU A 242 3.45 -17.70 36.26
C GLU A 242 4.39 -17.70 37.47
N TYR A 243 5.70 -17.69 37.23
CA TYR A 243 6.71 -17.58 38.30
C TYR A 243 6.52 -16.31 39.12
N ALA A 244 6.37 -15.16 38.44
CA ALA A 244 6.18 -13.87 39.11
C ALA A 244 4.89 -13.81 39.93
N GLY A 245 3.83 -14.44 39.48
CA GLY A 245 2.57 -14.57 40.21
C GLY A 245 2.72 -15.39 41.49
N HIS A 246 3.50 -16.47 41.47
CA HIS A 246 3.76 -17.33 42.62
C HIS A 246 4.74 -16.68 43.60
N GLU A 247 5.86 -16.19 43.14
CA GLU A 247 6.96 -15.69 43.95
C GLU A 247 6.84 -14.20 44.31
N GLN A 248 5.84 -13.51 43.77
CA GLN A 248 5.61 -12.06 43.90
C GLN A 248 6.85 -11.21 43.49
N ARG A 249 7.68 -11.76 42.62
CA ARG A 249 8.87 -11.11 42.03
C ARG A 249 9.23 -11.73 40.69
N CYS A 250 9.87 -10.97 39.83
CA CYS A 250 10.44 -11.52 38.60
C CYS A 250 11.59 -12.50 38.87
N ALA A 251 11.80 -13.44 37.95
CA ALA A 251 12.93 -14.33 38.01
C ALA A 251 14.26 -13.54 37.93
N SER A 252 15.20 -13.83 38.83
CA SER A 252 16.49 -13.17 38.85
C SER A 252 17.50 -13.80 37.90
N SER A 253 17.25 -15.07 37.53
CA SER A 253 18.07 -15.84 36.60
C SER A 253 17.24 -16.89 35.89
N TRP A 254 17.74 -17.43 34.77
CA TRP A 254 17.11 -18.53 34.05
C TRP A 254 17.02 -19.82 34.90
N LYS A 255 17.91 -19.99 35.88
CA LYS A 255 17.87 -21.15 36.79
C LYS A 255 16.57 -21.24 37.56
N ASP A 256 15.97 -20.09 37.93
CA ASP A 256 14.74 -20.00 38.70
C ASP A 256 13.55 -20.69 37.98
N VAL A 257 13.55 -20.65 36.64
CA VAL A 257 12.47 -21.17 35.77
C VAL A 257 12.91 -22.35 34.89
N SER A 258 14.17 -22.78 34.97
CA SER A 258 14.76 -23.78 34.07
C SER A 258 13.97 -25.09 33.96
N ASN A 259 13.42 -25.58 35.09
CA ASN A 259 12.60 -26.77 35.08
C ASN A 259 11.26 -26.61 34.36
N ALA A 260 10.65 -25.43 34.44
CA ALA A 260 9.42 -25.09 33.71
C ALA A 260 9.71 -24.97 32.22
N LEU A 261 10.81 -24.32 31.82
CA LEU A 261 11.26 -24.18 30.42
C LEU A 261 11.52 -25.56 29.78
N ARG A 262 12.19 -26.49 30.49
CA ARG A 262 12.41 -27.87 30.01
C ARG A 262 11.11 -28.65 29.83
N ARG A 263 10.17 -28.52 30.78
CA ARG A 263 8.86 -29.19 30.64
C ARG A 263 8.05 -28.64 29.48
N ALA A 264 8.26 -27.36 29.10
CA ALA A 264 7.67 -26.76 27.93
C ALA A 264 8.36 -27.15 26.60
N GLY A 265 9.43 -27.98 26.66
CA GLY A 265 10.12 -28.50 25.47
C GLY A 265 11.20 -27.57 24.91
N LEU A 266 11.58 -26.50 25.63
CA LEU A 266 12.65 -25.60 25.18
C LEU A 266 14.03 -26.20 25.48
N SER A 267 14.95 -26.11 24.50
CA SER A 267 16.36 -26.45 24.69
C SER A 267 17.03 -25.33 25.50
N LEU A 268 17.88 -25.74 26.47
CA LEU A 268 18.55 -24.82 27.38
C LEU A 268 20.07 -24.96 27.22
N ASP A 269 20.79 -23.84 27.39
CA ASP A 269 22.25 -23.85 27.52
C ASP A 269 22.72 -24.29 28.93
N ALA A 270 24.03 -24.28 29.17
CA ALA A 270 24.63 -24.66 30.47
C ALA A 270 24.27 -23.70 31.61
N SER A 271 23.86 -22.47 31.30
CA SER A 271 23.41 -21.45 32.27
C SER A 271 21.94 -21.61 32.64
N GLY A 272 21.19 -22.44 31.90
CA GLY A 272 19.73 -22.61 31.99
C GLY A 272 18.94 -21.63 31.12
N ALA A 273 19.61 -20.87 30.26
CA ALA A 273 18.94 -19.96 29.31
C ALA A 273 18.33 -20.75 28.15
N PRO A 274 17.06 -20.48 27.76
CA PRO A 274 16.47 -21.10 26.58
C PRO A 274 17.17 -20.66 25.31
N LEU A 275 17.34 -21.57 24.36
CA LEU A 275 17.97 -21.33 23.07
C LEU A 275 16.90 -20.98 22.03
N ASP A 276 17.22 -20.00 21.21
CA ASP A 276 16.41 -19.61 20.05
C ASP A 276 16.58 -20.64 18.89
N PRO A 277 15.81 -20.54 17.80
CA PRO A 277 15.93 -21.44 16.65
C PRO A 277 17.29 -21.43 15.93
N THR A 278 18.17 -20.46 16.26
CA THR A 278 19.53 -20.35 15.71
C THR A 278 20.61 -20.78 16.72
N ASN A 279 20.18 -21.38 17.86
CA ASN A 279 21.01 -21.81 18.99
C ASN A 279 21.69 -20.67 19.76
N ALA A 280 21.22 -19.44 19.65
CA ALA A 280 21.61 -18.36 20.54
C ALA A 280 20.73 -18.33 21.79
N PRO A 281 21.27 -18.04 23.00
CA PRO A 281 20.45 -17.97 24.20
C PRO A 281 19.55 -16.74 24.16
N TYR A 282 18.30 -16.89 24.58
CA TYR A 282 17.41 -15.76 24.81
C TYR A 282 17.93 -14.91 26.00
N ARG A 283 17.71 -13.61 25.92
CA ARG A 283 18.07 -12.65 26.97
C ARG A 283 16.86 -12.30 27.83
N MET A 284 17.03 -12.47 29.15
CA MET A 284 16.02 -12.02 30.10
C MET A 284 16.05 -10.49 30.21
N VAL A 285 14.89 -9.85 30.09
CA VAL A 285 14.76 -8.40 30.27
C VAL A 285 14.38 -8.09 31.71
N LYS A 286 15.22 -7.28 32.40
CA LYS A 286 15.12 -7.06 33.85
C LYS A 286 13.90 -6.26 34.29
N THR A 287 13.34 -5.44 33.44
CA THR A 287 12.32 -4.43 33.81
C THR A 287 10.88 -4.96 33.85
N GLY A 288 10.64 -6.24 33.45
CA GLY A 288 9.25 -6.64 33.38
C GLY A 288 8.98 -8.14 33.30
N CYS A 289 9.84 -9.01 33.83
CA CYS A 289 9.66 -10.44 33.64
C CYS A 289 9.48 -10.83 32.16
N ASP A 290 10.27 -10.26 31.27
CA ASP A 290 10.14 -10.40 29.83
C ASP A 290 11.40 -11.02 29.23
N VAL A 291 11.33 -11.39 27.95
CA VAL A 291 12.37 -12.06 27.18
C VAL A 291 12.57 -11.35 25.84
N ASP A 292 13.82 -11.28 25.41
CA ASP A 292 14.19 -10.73 24.11
C ASP A 292 15.27 -11.59 23.45
N LEU A 293 15.53 -11.37 22.15
CA LEU A 293 16.63 -11.98 21.42
C LEU A 293 17.98 -11.45 21.95
N ASP A 294 18.96 -12.32 21.98
CA ASP A 294 20.37 -11.93 22.21
C ASP A 294 20.95 -11.29 20.94
N LEU A 295 21.98 -10.49 21.08
CA LEU A 295 22.69 -9.87 19.95
C LEU A 295 23.36 -10.89 19.01
N ARG A 296 23.59 -12.11 19.49
CA ARG A 296 24.15 -13.24 18.72
C ARG A 296 23.11 -14.01 17.92
N SER A 297 21.83 -13.72 18.10
CA SER A 297 20.73 -14.39 17.39
C SER A 297 20.75 -14.03 15.91
N GLU A 298 20.66 -15.04 15.05
CA GLU A 298 20.47 -14.87 13.60
C GLU A 298 18.98 -14.86 13.20
N VAL A 299 18.09 -14.88 14.18
CA VAL A 299 16.65 -14.71 13.90
C VAL A 299 16.39 -13.32 13.37
N PRO A 300 15.75 -13.18 12.18
CA PRO A 300 15.43 -11.86 11.62
C PRO A 300 14.55 -11.04 12.57
N GLN A 301 14.94 -9.79 12.87
CA GLN A 301 14.18 -8.95 13.79
C GLN A 301 13.09 -8.13 13.09
N LYS A 302 13.17 -7.97 11.75
CA LYS A 302 12.09 -7.41 10.88
C LYS A 302 12.36 -7.77 9.42
#